data_04af6896717a7396f42511e70b0b1e28
#
_entry.id   04af6896717a7396f42511e70b0b1e28
#
_cell.length_a   1.000
_cell.length_b   1.000
_cell.length_c   1.000
_cell.angle_alpha   90.00
_cell.angle_beta   90.00
_cell.angle_gamma   90.00
#
_symmetry.space_group_name_H-M   'P 1'
#
loop_
_entity.id
_entity.type
_entity.pdbx_description
1 polymer ?
#
loop_
_entity_poly.entity_id
_entity_poly.type
_entity_poly.pdbx_seq_one_letter_code
_entity_poly.pdbx_strand_id
1 'polypeptide(L)'
;MLKIVYQGVAGAYSHIAAQNIYPGQDYLPCETFEQAMDMVQKNLADVAVIPVENSNAGRVADVHFLLPRTGLFINGEYFLRVEHQLLGLKGAKPEEIVSASSHPQALAQCSEFLKKHKISAIARIDTAKSCQDIINFQDPSKAAIASRLAAEIYGLEILKSNIENDGNNTTRFLVMSRESQIPEDDGGRFITSCVFRVKSIPAALYKALGGFATNGINLTKLESYQVDGRFVSARFYMEIESRPARSAFQNAFDELRFFADELHMLGTYAASPFREKKYD
;
A
#
# COMPACT_ATOMS: atom_id res chain seq x y z
N MET A 1 -5.63 -0.02 -24.20
CA MET A 1 -4.82 -0.62 -23.14
C MET A 1 -4.66 0.43 -22.06
N LEU A 2 -5.02 0.11 -20.82
CA LEU A 2 -4.90 1.06 -19.70
C LEU A 2 -3.43 1.22 -19.32
N LYS A 3 -3.06 2.45 -18.97
CA LYS A 3 -1.74 2.77 -18.40
C LYS A 3 -1.84 2.77 -16.88
N ILE A 4 -1.23 1.81 -16.23
CA ILE A 4 -1.24 1.62 -14.79
C ILE A 4 0.09 2.07 -14.23
N VAL A 5 0.10 3.09 -13.40
CA VAL A 5 1.33 3.58 -12.73
C VAL A 5 1.46 2.97 -11.34
N TYR A 6 2.69 2.73 -10.92
CA TYR A 6 3.04 2.23 -9.60
C TYR A 6 4.38 2.80 -9.15
N GLN A 7 4.61 2.89 -7.85
CA GLN A 7 5.91 3.30 -7.32
C GLN A 7 6.87 2.11 -7.24
N GLY A 8 8.13 2.34 -7.62
CA GLY A 8 9.22 1.36 -7.62
C GLY A 8 9.70 1.02 -9.03
N VAL A 9 10.42 -0.07 -9.16
CA VAL A 9 10.96 -0.57 -10.43
C VAL A 9 10.25 -1.85 -10.86
N ALA A 10 10.52 -2.33 -12.07
CA ALA A 10 10.00 -3.60 -12.56
C ALA A 10 10.35 -4.74 -11.59
N GLY A 11 9.37 -5.58 -11.23
CA GLY A 11 9.52 -6.64 -10.24
C GLY A 11 9.26 -6.23 -8.78
N ALA A 12 8.99 -4.95 -8.48
CA ALA A 12 8.55 -4.52 -7.16
C ALA A 12 7.16 -5.10 -6.80
N TYR A 13 6.83 -5.15 -5.50
CA TYR A 13 5.51 -5.64 -5.05
C TYR A 13 4.36 -4.78 -5.57
N SER A 14 4.58 -3.48 -5.78
CA SER A 14 3.61 -2.59 -6.43
C SER A 14 3.36 -2.99 -7.90
N HIS A 15 4.39 -3.47 -8.61
CA HIS A 15 4.24 -4.02 -9.97
C HIS A 15 3.38 -5.29 -9.95
N ILE A 16 3.63 -6.21 -9.02
CA ILE A 16 2.83 -7.44 -8.86
C ILE A 16 1.37 -7.09 -8.56
N ALA A 17 1.12 -6.15 -7.66
CA ALA A 17 -0.22 -5.68 -7.35
C ALA A 17 -0.92 -5.13 -8.58
N ALA A 18 -0.24 -4.28 -9.37
CA ALA A 18 -0.77 -3.72 -10.61
C ALA A 18 -1.13 -4.81 -11.64
N GLN A 19 -0.27 -5.81 -11.82
CA GLN A 19 -0.52 -6.94 -12.71
C GLN A 19 -1.71 -7.81 -12.26
N ASN A 20 -1.83 -8.05 -10.96
CA ASN A 20 -2.90 -8.88 -10.40
C ASN A 20 -4.27 -8.19 -10.50
N ILE A 21 -4.31 -6.86 -10.32
CA ILE A 21 -5.55 -6.08 -10.43
C ILE A 21 -5.96 -5.89 -11.89
N TYR A 22 -5.00 -5.62 -12.76
CA TYR A 22 -5.21 -5.27 -14.17
C TYR A 22 -4.30 -6.11 -15.08
N PRO A 23 -4.59 -7.41 -15.28
CA PRO A 23 -3.73 -8.27 -16.09
C PRO A 23 -3.67 -7.83 -17.56
N GLY A 24 -2.47 -7.90 -18.14
CA GLY A 24 -2.24 -7.62 -19.56
C GLY A 24 -2.32 -6.15 -19.97
N GLN A 25 -2.14 -5.22 -19.03
CA GLN A 25 -2.14 -3.78 -19.29
C GLN A 25 -0.70 -3.22 -19.41
N ASP A 26 -0.57 -1.91 -19.61
CA ASP A 26 0.71 -1.21 -19.68
C ASP A 26 1.11 -0.71 -18.27
N TYR A 27 2.22 -1.20 -17.72
CA TYR A 27 2.66 -0.91 -16.36
C TYR A 27 3.85 0.02 -16.36
N LEU A 28 3.68 1.22 -15.80
CA LEU A 28 4.66 2.30 -15.82
C LEU A 28 5.25 2.51 -14.42
N PRO A 29 6.54 2.23 -14.22
CA PRO A 29 7.21 2.47 -12.95
C PRO A 29 7.41 3.97 -12.69
N CYS A 30 7.29 4.39 -11.44
CA CYS A 30 7.53 5.75 -10.98
C CYS A 30 8.51 5.74 -9.80
N GLU A 31 9.37 6.73 -9.70
CA GLU A 31 10.34 6.81 -8.61
C GLU A 31 9.68 7.11 -7.27
N THR A 32 8.63 7.94 -7.26
CA THR A 32 7.94 8.38 -6.05
C THR A 32 6.43 8.15 -6.15
N PHE A 33 5.76 8.11 -5.00
CA PHE A 33 4.30 8.07 -4.92
C PHE A 33 3.67 9.33 -5.54
N GLU A 34 4.28 10.49 -5.28
CA GLU A 34 3.85 11.78 -5.84
C GLU A 34 3.88 11.74 -7.36
N GLN A 35 4.98 11.28 -7.97
CA GLN A 35 5.09 11.12 -9.42
C GLN A 35 4.00 10.21 -9.98
N ALA A 36 3.73 9.07 -9.34
CA ALA A 36 2.71 8.14 -9.79
C ALA A 36 1.30 8.78 -9.76
N MET A 37 0.96 9.47 -8.66
CA MET A 37 -0.32 10.17 -8.53
C MET A 37 -0.43 11.34 -9.52
N ASP A 38 0.63 12.10 -9.71
CA ASP A 38 0.73 13.21 -10.66
C ASP A 38 0.51 12.77 -12.11
N MET A 39 1.06 11.62 -12.51
CA MET A 39 0.84 11.09 -13.86
C MET A 39 -0.64 10.81 -14.11
N VAL A 40 -1.36 10.27 -13.13
CA VAL A 40 -2.82 10.08 -13.26
C VAL A 40 -3.55 11.42 -13.30
N GLN A 41 -3.20 12.36 -12.42
CA GLN A 41 -3.81 13.67 -12.35
C GLN A 41 -3.65 14.44 -13.68
N LYS A 42 -2.46 14.35 -14.30
CA LYS A 42 -2.12 14.99 -15.58
C LYS A 42 -2.61 14.24 -16.83
N ASN A 43 -3.39 13.18 -16.65
CA ASN A 43 -3.90 12.33 -17.76
C ASN A 43 -2.79 11.66 -18.60
N LEU A 44 -1.65 11.39 -18.02
CA LEU A 44 -0.55 10.64 -18.62
C LEU A 44 -0.68 9.13 -18.35
N ALA A 45 -1.45 8.79 -17.32
CA ALA A 45 -1.85 7.44 -16.96
C ALA A 45 -3.32 7.40 -16.54
N ASP A 46 -3.91 6.20 -16.50
CA ASP A 46 -5.32 6.01 -16.19
C ASP A 46 -5.55 5.72 -14.72
N VAL A 47 -4.71 4.88 -14.13
CA VAL A 47 -4.85 4.36 -12.77
C VAL A 47 -3.51 4.35 -12.05
N ALA A 48 -3.52 4.69 -10.75
CA ALA A 48 -2.39 4.48 -9.85
C ALA A 48 -2.69 3.35 -8.86
N VAL A 49 -1.73 2.43 -8.69
CA VAL A 49 -1.76 1.36 -7.69
C VAL A 49 -0.71 1.70 -6.62
N ILE A 50 -1.17 2.14 -5.44
CA ILE A 50 -0.34 2.77 -4.42
C ILE A 50 -0.43 1.99 -3.10
N PRO A 51 0.71 1.53 -2.52
CA PRO A 51 0.71 0.89 -1.21
C PRO A 51 0.36 1.91 -0.13
N VAL A 52 -0.59 1.58 0.74
CA VAL A 52 -1.02 2.47 1.83
C VAL A 52 -0.68 1.94 3.21
N GLU A 53 -0.54 0.64 3.34
CA GLU A 53 -0.36 -0.04 4.61
C GLU A 53 0.31 -1.41 4.43
N ASN A 54 1.15 -1.79 5.39
CA ASN A 54 1.72 -3.13 5.49
C ASN A 54 1.49 -3.68 6.90
N SER A 55 1.11 -4.96 7.02
CA SER A 55 0.76 -5.58 8.30
C SER A 55 1.88 -5.52 9.34
N ASN A 56 3.14 -5.55 8.91
CA ASN A 56 4.30 -5.59 9.80
C ASN A 56 4.98 -4.22 9.98
N ALA A 57 4.88 -3.35 8.97
CA ALA A 57 5.52 -2.03 8.97
C ALA A 57 4.56 -0.87 9.30
N GLY A 58 3.25 -1.15 9.32
CA GLY A 58 2.23 -0.14 9.52
C GLY A 58 1.95 0.71 8.29
N ARG A 59 1.54 1.95 8.50
CA ARG A 59 1.15 2.88 7.43
C ARG A 59 2.32 3.35 6.57
N VAL A 60 2.05 3.61 5.30
CA VAL A 60 2.96 4.35 4.41
C VAL A 60 2.66 5.85 4.60
N ALA A 61 3.43 6.51 5.48
CA ALA A 61 3.15 7.86 5.94
C ALA A 61 3.06 8.89 4.80
N ASP A 62 3.96 8.82 3.82
CA ASP A 62 4.00 9.73 2.67
C ASP A 62 2.71 9.69 1.85
N VAL A 63 2.13 8.50 1.67
CA VAL A 63 0.88 8.34 0.92
C VAL A 63 -0.28 9.04 1.63
N HIS A 64 -0.42 8.88 2.94
CA HIS A 64 -1.48 9.54 3.70
C HIS A 64 -1.41 11.08 3.61
N PHE A 65 -0.20 11.61 3.49
CA PHE A 65 0.02 13.05 3.31
C PHE A 65 -0.37 13.53 1.90
N LEU A 66 -0.17 12.69 0.90
CA LEU A 66 -0.49 13.00 -0.51
C LEU A 66 -1.99 12.87 -0.82
N LEU A 67 -2.68 11.86 -0.27
CA LEU A 67 -4.08 11.54 -0.59
C LEU A 67 -5.01 12.76 -0.72
N PRO A 68 -5.09 13.70 0.25
CA PRO A 68 -6.02 14.82 0.17
C PRO A 68 -5.58 15.92 -0.83
N ARG A 69 -4.37 15.82 -1.38
CA ARG A 69 -3.77 16.87 -2.24
C ARG A 69 -3.85 16.55 -3.72
N THR A 70 -4.05 15.27 -4.06
CA THR A 70 -4.00 14.81 -5.45
C THR A 70 -5.28 15.02 -6.23
N GLY A 71 -6.42 15.20 -5.55
CA GLY A 71 -7.74 15.25 -6.21
C GLY A 71 -8.14 13.93 -6.89
N LEU A 72 -7.40 12.84 -6.65
CA LEU A 72 -7.75 11.51 -7.14
C LEU A 72 -8.74 10.83 -6.20
N PHE A 73 -9.54 9.93 -6.77
CA PHE A 73 -10.48 9.11 -6.02
C PHE A 73 -9.97 7.69 -5.83
N ILE A 74 -10.23 7.12 -4.66
CA ILE A 74 -9.99 5.71 -4.36
C ILE A 74 -11.20 4.92 -4.88
N ASN A 75 -10.97 4.05 -5.85
CA ASN A 75 -11.99 3.23 -6.49
C ASN A 75 -11.87 1.73 -6.15
N GLY A 76 -10.87 1.36 -5.37
CA GLY A 76 -10.68 -0.02 -4.95
C GLY A 76 -9.49 -0.21 -4.01
N GLU A 77 -9.41 -1.40 -3.48
CA GLU A 77 -8.28 -1.85 -2.67
C GLU A 77 -7.85 -3.26 -3.08
N TYR A 78 -6.58 -3.57 -2.84
CA TYR A 78 -6.02 -4.88 -3.08
C TYR A 78 -5.04 -5.26 -1.97
N PHE A 79 -5.12 -6.51 -1.51
CA PHE A 79 -4.22 -7.04 -0.49
C PHE A 79 -3.29 -8.06 -1.14
N LEU A 80 -1.99 -7.79 -1.08
CA LEU A 80 -0.94 -8.65 -1.61
C LEU A 80 -0.12 -9.23 -0.48
N ARG A 81 -0.05 -10.55 -0.39
CA ARG A 81 0.92 -11.23 0.46
C ARG A 81 2.33 -10.95 -0.06
N VAL A 82 3.22 -10.53 0.83
CA VAL A 82 4.63 -10.25 0.51
C VAL A 82 5.44 -11.51 0.77
N GLU A 83 5.93 -12.13 -0.28
CA GLU A 83 6.77 -13.33 -0.22
C GLU A 83 8.18 -12.98 -0.69
N HIS A 84 9.17 -13.17 0.17
CA HIS A 84 10.56 -12.86 -0.14
C HIS A 84 11.31 -14.10 -0.65
N GLN A 85 11.95 -13.94 -1.80
CA GLN A 85 12.78 -14.99 -2.40
C GLN A 85 14.26 -14.61 -2.24
N LEU A 86 15.12 -15.58 -1.95
CA LEU A 86 16.58 -15.43 -2.10
C LEU A 86 16.92 -15.68 -3.56
N LEU A 87 17.46 -14.68 -4.24
CA LEU A 87 17.75 -14.69 -5.68
C LEU A 87 19.26 -14.61 -5.91
N GLY A 88 19.76 -15.46 -6.79
CA GLY A 88 21.19 -15.47 -7.18
C GLY A 88 21.37 -15.59 -8.68
N LEU A 89 22.61 -15.54 -9.12
CA LEU A 89 22.97 -15.84 -10.51
C LEU A 89 22.64 -17.30 -10.83
N LYS A 90 22.39 -17.60 -12.10
CA LYS A 90 22.14 -18.97 -12.54
C LYS A 90 23.32 -19.90 -12.18
N GLY A 91 22.99 -21.00 -11.53
CA GLY A 91 23.98 -21.97 -11.07
C GLY A 91 24.68 -21.64 -9.74
N ALA A 92 24.32 -20.51 -9.10
CA ALA A 92 24.77 -20.22 -7.75
C ALA A 92 24.12 -21.21 -6.75
N LYS A 93 24.89 -21.63 -5.73
CA LYS A 93 24.43 -22.57 -4.72
C LYS A 93 24.03 -21.82 -3.44
N PRO A 94 22.88 -22.14 -2.84
CA PRO A 94 22.41 -21.46 -1.62
C PRO A 94 23.43 -21.48 -0.48
N GLU A 95 24.18 -22.57 -0.33
CA GLU A 95 25.20 -22.77 0.70
C GLU A 95 26.49 -21.96 0.48
N GLU A 96 26.71 -21.45 -0.72
CA GLU A 96 27.88 -20.62 -1.08
C GLU A 96 27.58 -19.11 -0.95
N ILE A 97 26.32 -18.73 -0.64
CA ILE A 97 25.94 -17.33 -0.50
C ILE A 97 26.49 -16.74 0.80
N VAL A 98 27.29 -15.69 0.67
CA VAL A 98 27.90 -14.99 1.82
C VAL A 98 27.17 -13.67 2.16
N SER A 99 26.48 -13.07 1.19
CA SER A 99 25.75 -11.82 1.41
C SER A 99 24.46 -11.74 0.60
N ALA A 100 23.45 -11.04 1.16
CA ALA A 100 22.20 -10.76 0.48
C ALA A 100 21.85 -9.27 0.58
N SER A 101 21.52 -8.67 -0.57
CA SER A 101 21.17 -7.25 -0.70
C SER A 101 19.66 -7.07 -0.80
N SER A 102 19.09 -6.09 -0.08
CA SER A 102 17.69 -5.69 -0.22
C SER A 102 17.40 -4.37 0.50
N HIS A 103 16.16 -3.90 0.41
CA HIS A 103 15.65 -2.83 1.26
C HIS A 103 15.74 -3.21 2.75
N PRO A 104 16.09 -2.29 3.67
CA PRO A 104 16.25 -2.59 5.10
C PRO A 104 15.08 -3.33 5.71
N GLN A 105 13.86 -2.98 5.33
CA GLN A 105 12.65 -3.64 5.81
C GLN A 105 12.57 -5.12 5.38
N ALA A 106 12.88 -5.44 4.12
CA ALA A 106 12.89 -6.81 3.63
C ALA A 106 13.99 -7.64 4.31
N LEU A 107 15.17 -7.05 4.54
CA LEU A 107 16.26 -7.67 5.29
C LEU A 107 15.83 -8.00 6.74
N ALA A 108 15.15 -7.07 7.41
CA ALA A 108 14.63 -7.29 8.76
C ALA A 108 13.58 -8.40 8.79
N GLN A 109 12.70 -8.45 7.78
CA GLN A 109 11.68 -9.50 7.64
C GLN A 109 12.25 -10.88 7.31
N CYS A 110 13.51 -10.98 6.85
CA CYS A 110 14.22 -12.24 6.56
C CYS A 110 15.37 -12.51 7.53
N SER A 111 15.44 -11.78 8.64
CA SER A 111 16.60 -11.79 9.56
C SER A 111 16.91 -13.17 10.18
N GLU A 112 15.89 -13.97 10.47
CA GLU A 112 16.07 -15.32 11.02
C GLU A 112 16.74 -16.26 10.00
N PHE A 113 16.26 -16.22 8.75
CA PHE A 113 16.86 -16.97 7.66
C PHE A 113 18.32 -16.58 7.43
N LEU A 114 18.59 -15.26 7.31
CA LEU A 114 19.94 -14.74 7.11
C LEU A 114 20.90 -15.15 8.24
N LYS A 115 20.46 -15.02 9.48
CA LYS A 115 21.23 -15.41 10.67
C LYS A 115 21.53 -16.92 10.70
N LYS A 116 20.51 -17.74 10.43
CA LYS A 116 20.64 -19.22 10.40
C LYS A 116 21.68 -19.69 9.38
N HIS A 117 21.71 -19.03 8.20
CA HIS A 117 22.60 -19.38 7.10
C HIS A 117 23.90 -18.57 7.10
N LYS A 118 24.14 -17.70 8.10
CA LYS A 118 25.33 -16.84 8.22
C LYS A 118 25.55 -15.92 7.02
N ILE A 119 24.44 -15.46 6.41
CA ILE A 119 24.45 -14.55 5.25
C ILE A 119 24.45 -13.10 5.76
N SER A 120 25.39 -12.30 5.30
CA SER A 120 25.50 -10.88 5.65
C SER A 120 24.44 -10.06 4.96
N ALA A 121 23.68 -9.24 5.71
CA ALA A 121 22.66 -8.36 5.17
C ALA A 121 23.28 -7.05 4.62
N ILE A 122 23.01 -6.70 3.38
CA ILE A 122 23.49 -5.48 2.72
C ILE A 122 22.31 -4.59 2.37
N ALA A 123 22.16 -3.45 3.05
CA ALA A 123 21.08 -2.51 2.80
C ALA A 123 21.21 -1.82 1.44
N ARG A 124 20.09 -1.73 0.71
CA ARG A 124 19.90 -1.03 -0.55
C ARG A 124 18.61 -0.24 -0.53
N ILE A 125 18.45 0.67 -1.49
CA ILE A 125 17.28 1.56 -1.57
C ILE A 125 15.99 0.79 -1.89
N ASP A 126 16.08 -0.28 -2.71
CA ASP A 126 14.91 -1.00 -3.23
C ASP A 126 15.20 -2.51 -3.34
N THR A 127 14.17 -3.34 -3.15
CA THR A 127 14.26 -4.80 -3.23
C THR A 127 14.56 -5.29 -4.64
N ALA A 128 13.79 -4.86 -5.62
CA ALA A 128 13.94 -5.32 -7.00
C ALA A 128 15.19 -4.71 -7.67
N LYS A 129 15.58 -3.48 -7.33
CA LYS A 129 16.82 -2.86 -7.79
C LYS A 129 18.07 -3.61 -7.29
N SER A 130 17.99 -4.26 -6.14
CA SER A 130 19.08 -5.13 -5.66
C SER A 130 19.37 -6.29 -6.60
N CYS A 131 18.38 -6.76 -7.39
CA CYS A 131 18.60 -7.76 -8.43
C CYS A 131 19.55 -7.28 -9.52
N GLN A 132 19.44 -6.02 -9.91
CA GLN A 132 20.35 -5.42 -10.89
C GLN A 132 21.80 -5.37 -10.38
N ASP A 133 21.98 -5.10 -9.09
CA ASP A 133 23.32 -5.11 -8.48
C ASP A 133 23.95 -6.50 -8.59
N ILE A 134 23.18 -7.58 -8.35
CA ILE A 134 23.68 -8.96 -8.48
C ILE A 134 24.13 -9.27 -9.90
N ILE A 135 23.35 -8.84 -10.91
CA ILE A 135 23.73 -9.00 -12.32
C ILE A 135 25.01 -8.24 -12.62
N ASN A 136 25.15 -7.01 -12.13
CA ASN A 136 26.33 -6.17 -12.40
C ASN A 136 27.59 -6.72 -11.72
N PHE A 137 27.47 -7.30 -10.52
CA PHE A 137 28.62 -7.84 -9.78
C PHE A 137 29.15 -9.13 -10.37
N GLN A 138 28.33 -9.94 -11.03
CA GLN A 138 28.69 -11.27 -11.58
C GLN A 138 29.40 -12.19 -10.55
N ASP A 139 29.06 -12.03 -9.27
CA ASP A 139 29.65 -12.76 -8.16
C ASP A 139 28.60 -13.79 -7.63
N PRO A 140 28.82 -15.10 -7.85
CA PRO A 140 27.85 -16.15 -7.46
C PRO A 140 27.69 -16.29 -5.94
N SER A 141 28.57 -15.69 -5.14
CA SER A 141 28.44 -15.68 -3.67
C SER A 141 27.50 -14.60 -3.14
N LYS A 142 26.98 -13.73 -4.02
CA LYS A 142 26.07 -12.64 -3.67
C LYS A 142 24.64 -12.93 -4.12
N ALA A 143 23.69 -12.58 -3.27
CA ALA A 143 22.26 -12.76 -3.51
C ALA A 143 21.49 -11.45 -3.35
N ALA A 144 20.27 -11.40 -3.90
CA ALA A 144 19.28 -10.39 -3.59
C ALA A 144 18.09 -11.02 -2.86
N ILE A 145 17.40 -10.24 -2.03
CA ILE A 145 16.09 -10.61 -1.51
C ILE A 145 15.05 -9.75 -2.22
N ALA A 146 14.21 -10.39 -3.02
CA ALA A 146 13.18 -9.71 -3.81
C ALA A 146 12.00 -10.65 -4.12
N SER A 147 11.08 -10.18 -4.95
CA SER A 147 9.91 -10.94 -5.38
C SER A 147 10.27 -12.01 -6.42
N ARG A 148 9.34 -12.97 -6.61
CA ARG A 148 9.43 -13.96 -7.71
C ARG A 148 9.42 -13.27 -9.09
N LEU A 149 8.60 -12.24 -9.26
CA LEU A 149 8.53 -11.48 -10.50
C LEU A 149 9.87 -10.80 -10.83
N ALA A 150 10.58 -10.31 -9.80
CA ALA A 150 11.91 -9.76 -10.00
C ALA A 150 12.90 -10.82 -10.50
N ALA A 151 12.83 -12.06 -9.99
CA ALA A 151 13.68 -13.15 -10.53
C ALA A 151 13.43 -13.38 -12.02
N GLU A 152 12.18 -13.41 -12.45
CA GLU A 152 11.79 -13.62 -13.85
C GLU A 152 12.28 -12.47 -14.75
N ILE A 153 12.03 -11.23 -14.34
CA ILE A 153 12.40 -10.03 -15.12
C ILE A 153 13.93 -9.90 -15.27
N TYR A 154 14.65 -10.12 -14.19
CA TYR A 154 16.10 -9.95 -14.17
C TYR A 154 16.87 -11.23 -14.54
N GLY A 155 16.18 -12.34 -14.82
CA GLY A 155 16.79 -13.61 -15.22
C GLY A 155 17.64 -14.27 -14.13
N LEU A 156 17.31 -13.99 -12.85
CA LEU A 156 17.94 -14.61 -11.69
C LEU A 156 17.27 -15.93 -11.32
N GLU A 157 18.01 -16.78 -10.64
CA GLU A 157 17.50 -18.05 -10.10
C GLU A 157 16.99 -17.88 -8.67
N ILE A 158 15.83 -18.50 -8.35
CA ILE A 158 15.31 -18.56 -6.99
C ILE A 158 16.08 -19.65 -6.24
N LEU A 159 17.02 -19.25 -5.40
CA LEU A 159 17.83 -20.17 -4.59
C LEU A 159 17.04 -20.72 -3.41
N LYS A 160 16.17 -19.90 -2.82
CA LYS A 160 15.26 -20.30 -1.74
C LYS A 160 14.00 -19.44 -1.77
N SER A 161 12.84 -20.10 -1.64
CA SER A 161 11.53 -19.42 -1.63
C SER A 161 11.07 -19.16 -0.19
N ASN A 162 10.30 -18.06 -0.04
CA ASN A 162 9.52 -17.73 1.16
C ASN A 162 10.41 -17.72 2.43
N ILE A 163 11.42 -16.86 2.39
CA ILE A 163 12.43 -16.77 3.46
C ILE A 163 12.07 -15.72 4.53
N GLU A 164 10.89 -15.12 4.45
CA GLU A 164 10.36 -14.19 5.45
C GLU A 164 10.11 -14.89 6.80
N ASN A 165 10.32 -14.17 7.91
CA ASN A 165 10.11 -14.65 9.27
C ASN A 165 8.62 -14.91 9.57
N ASP A 166 7.72 -14.08 8.96
CA ASP A 166 6.28 -14.15 9.18
C ASP A 166 5.56 -14.31 7.83
N GLY A 167 4.87 -15.42 7.68
CA GLY A 167 4.08 -15.73 6.48
C GLY A 167 2.81 -14.87 6.30
N ASN A 168 2.44 -14.05 7.29
CA ASN A 168 1.24 -13.19 7.23
C ASN A 168 1.55 -11.77 6.73
N ASN A 169 2.79 -11.48 6.31
CA ASN A 169 3.18 -10.19 5.79
C ASN A 169 2.34 -9.81 4.57
N THR A 170 1.50 -8.81 4.71
CA THR A 170 0.57 -8.38 3.67
C THR A 170 0.64 -6.88 3.48
N THR A 171 0.71 -6.43 2.23
CA THR A 171 0.62 -5.01 1.87
C THR A 171 -0.74 -4.73 1.24
N ARG A 172 -1.38 -3.69 1.72
CA ARG A 172 -2.61 -3.16 1.15
C ARG A 172 -2.29 -2.04 0.18
N PHE A 173 -2.89 -2.13 -1.01
CA PHE A 173 -2.80 -1.14 -2.08
C PHE A 173 -4.15 -0.48 -2.30
N LEU A 174 -4.13 0.80 -2.65
CA LEU A 174 -5.28 1.56 -3.13
C LEU A 174 -5.20 1.68 -4.64
N VAL A 175 -6.36 1.57 -5.28
CA VAL A 175 -6.56 1.80 -6.72
C VAL A 175 -7.16 3.18 -6.88
N MET A 176 -6.44 4.06 -7.56
CA MET A 176 -6.83 5.48 -7.63
C MET A 176 -6.93 5.95 -9.08
N SER A 177 -7.95 6.76 -9.38
CA SER A 177 -8.12 7.41 -10.69
C SER A 177 -8.73 8.81 -10.55
N ARG A 178 -8.83 9.53 -11.68
CA ARG A 178 -9.39 10.89 -11.73
C ARG A 178 -10.88 10.95 -11.43
N GLU A 179 -11.61 9.91 -11.77
CA GLU A 179 -13.05 9.86 -11.62
C GLU A 179 -13.46 8.94 -10.49
N SER A 180 -14.46 9.34 -9.72
CA SER A 180 -15.06 8.51 -8.69
C SER A 180 -15.94 7.44 -9.35
N GLN A 181 -15.69 6.18 -9.03
CA GLN A 181 -16.43 5.03 -9.55
C GLN A 181 -17.10 4.31 -8.36
N ILE A 182 -18.24 4.85 -7.92
CA ILE A 182 -19.01 4.21 -6.84
C ILE A 182 -19.68 2.95 -7.41
N PRO A 183 -19.36 1.74 -6.90
CA PRO A 183 -19.97 0.52 -7.38
C PRO A 183 -21.49 0.51 -7.15
N GLU A 184 -22.23 -0.24 -7.97
CA GLU A 184 -23.65 -0.52 -7.73
C GLU A 184 -23.83 -1.27 -6.40
N ASP A 185 -25.03 -1.14 -5.79
CA ASP A 185 -25.36 -1.84 -4.56
C ASP A 185 -25.76 -3.27 -4.87
N ASP A 186 -24.83 -4.17 -4.76
CA ASP A 186 -25.01 -5.62 -4.90
C ASP A 186 -25.34 -6.32 -3.54
N GLY A 187 -25.58 -5.53 -2.48
CA GLY A 187 -25.75 -6.02 -1.12
C GLY A 187 -24.45 -6.33 -0.39
N GLY A 188 -23.30 -6.13 -1.04
CA GLY A 188 -21.97 -6.31 -0.47
C GLY A 188 -21.58 -5.25 0.55
N ARG A 189 -20.38 -5.39 1.08
CA ARG A 189 -19.77 -4.41 2.00
C ARG A 189 -19.03 -3.35 1.20
N PHE A 190 -19.17 -2.10 1.64
CA PHE A 190 -18.51 -0.96 1.02
C PHE A 190 -17.67 -0.22 2.05
N ILE A 191 -16.55 0.31 1.58
CA ILE A 191 -15.69 1.20 2.34
C ILE A 191 -15.77 2.59 1.70
N THR A 192 -16.07 3.58 2.51
CA THR A 192 -15.95 4.99 2.15
C THR A 192 -14.77 5.59 2.89
N SER A 193 -13.82 6.15 2.15
CA SER A 193 -12.64 6.79 2.71
C SER A 193 -12.76 8.31 2.65
N CYS A 194 -12.38 8.99 3.73
CA CYS A 194 -12.33 10.44 3.78
C CYS A 194 -11.13 10.93 4.61
N VAL A 195 -10.79 12.20 4.39
CA VAL A 195 -9.86 12.95 5.24
C VAL A 195 -10.57 14.16 5.78
N PHE A 196 -10.43 14.41 7.09
CA PHE A 196 -11.04 15.56 7.74
C PHE A 196 -10.13 16.18 8.80
N ARG A 197 -10.40 17.45 9.12
CA ARG A 197 -9.82 18.16 10.25
C ARG A 197 -10.96 18.69 11.11
N VAL A 198 -10.91 18.39 12.41
CA VAL A 198 -11.93 18.89 13.34
C VAL A 198 -11.65 20.31 13.78
N LYS A 199 -12.71 21.04 14.13
CA LYS A 199 -12.64 22.36 14.75
C LYS A 199 -11.85 22.29 16.06
N SER A 200 -11.11 23.36 16.37
CA SER A 200 -10.33 23.44 17.60
C SER A 200 -11.22 23.81 18.81
N ILE A 201 -12.09 22.86 19.18
CA ILE A 201 -12.98 22.98 20.37
C ILE A 201 -12.87 21.72 21.23
N PRO A 202 -13.20 21.79 22.55
CA PRO A 202 -13.15 20.63 23.43
C PRO A 202 -13.99 19.46 22.93
N ALA A 203 -13.40 18.26 22.95
CA ALA A 203 -14.02 17.01 22.53
C ALA A 203 -14.51 16.98 21.05
N ALA A 204 -13.95 17.81 20.17
CA ALA A 204 -14.37 17.91 18.77
C ALA A 204 -14.33 16.56 18.04
N LEU A 205 -13.24 15.80 18.19
CA LEU A 205 -13.12 14.47 17.58
C LEU A 205 -14.19 13.50 18.11
N TYR A 206 -14.42 13.45 19.39
CA TYR A 206 -15.47 12.62 20.00
C TYR A 206 -16.85 12.95 19.42
N LYS A 207 -17.18 14.25 19.33
CA LYS A 207 -18.45 14.72 18.76
C LYS A 207 -18.56 14.39 17.28
N ALA A 208 -17.48 14.58 16.52
CA ALA A 208 -17.45 14.26 15.09
C ALA A 208 -17.63 12.76 14.79
N LEU A 209 -17.20 11.88 15.70
CA LEU A 209 -17.35 10.43 15.56
C LEU A 209 -18.67 9.92 16.16
N GLY A 210 -19.35 10.70 16.99
CA GLY A 210 -20.59 10.32 17.67
C GLY A 210 -21.69 9.89 16.72
N GLY A 211 -21.84 10.60 15.60
CA GLY A 211 -22.83 10.29 14.57
C GLY A 211 -22.69 8.88 13.97
N PHE A 212 -21.48 8.37 13.84
CA PHE A 212 -21.28 7.00 13.35
C PHE A 212 -21.75 5.98 14.37
N ALA A 213 -21.47 6.20 15.66
CA ALA A 213 -21.90 5.31 16.73
C ALA A 213 -23.43 5.28 16.87
N THR A 214 -24.08 6.46 16.85
CA THR A 214 -25.55 6.57 16.99
C THR A 214 -26.31 6.02 15.78
N ASN A 215 -25.71 6.00 14.61
CA ASN A 215 -26.28 5.43 13.39
C ASN A 215 -25.82 3.99 13.10
N GLY A 216 -25.12 3.33 14.03
CA GLY A 216 -24.70 1.93 13.92
C GLY A 216 -23.70 1.68 12.78
N ILE A 217 -22.83 2.65 12.46
CA ILE A 217 -21.85 2.54 11.39
C ILE A 217 -20.48 2.23 11.98
N ASN A 218 -19.85 1.17 11.49
CA ASN A 218 -18.51 0.78 11.87
C ASN A 218 -17.45 1.64 11.17
N LEU A 219 -16.39 1.97 11.91
CA LEU A 219 -15.18 2.61 11.39
C LEU A 219 -14.06 1.57 11.39
N THR A 220 -13.56 1.23 10.22
CA THR A 220 -12.51 0.20 10.07
C THR A 220 -11.10 0.78 10.21
N LYS A 221 -10.96 2.09 10.08
CA LYS A 221 -9.68 2.79 10.24
C LYS A 221 -9.88 4.24 10.67
N LEU A 222 -9.03 4.68 11.59
CA LEU A 222 -8.90 6.09 11.98
C LEU A 222 -7.44 6.37 12.29
N GLU A 223 -6.80 7.17 11.45
CA GLU A 223 -5.39 7.54 11.56
C GLU A 223 -5.24 9.05 11.67
N SER A 224 -4.47 9.53 12.65
CA SER A 224 -4.14 10.94 12.77
C SER A 224 -2.77 11.23 12.20
N TYR A 225 -2.60 12.39 11.57
CA TYR A 225 -1.31 12.90 11.12
C TYR A 225 -1.25 14.41 11.20
N GLN A 226 -0.05 14.93 11.44
CA GLN A 226 0.17 16.37 11.55
C GLN A 226 0.28 16.99 10.15
N VAL A 227 -0.17 18.24 10.05
CA VAL A 227 -0.09 19.02 8.81
C VAL A 227 0.72 20.28 9.08
N ASP A 228 1.58 20.63 8.13
CA ASP A 228 2.35 21.87 8.09
C ASP A 228 3.29 22.09 9.29
N GLY A 229 3.77 21.01 9.91
CA GLY A 229 4.70 21.09 11.05
C GLY A 229 4.08 21.71 12.31
N ARG A 230 2.79 21.92 12.36
CA ARG A 230 2.08 22.48 13.52
C ARG A 230 1.57 21.37 14.41
N PHE A 231 2.05 21.32 15.64
CA PHE A 231 1.62 20.33 16.65
C PHE A 231 0.17 20.53 17.15
N VAL A 232 -0.52 21.56 16.69
CA VAL A 232 -1.83 22.00 17.19
C VAL A 232 -2.99 21.54 16.32
N SER A 233 -2.73 21.01 15.13
CA SER A 233 -3.77 20.61 14.17
C SER A 233 -3.47 19.25 13.57
N ALA A 234 -4.34 18.28 13.84
CA ALA A 234 -4.29 16.97 13.23
C ALA A 234 -5.34 16.82 12.13
N ARG A 235 -4.95 16.26 10.98
CA ARG A 235 -5.87 15.66 10.03
C ARG A 235 -6.09 14.20 10.38
N PHE A 236 -7.25 13.71 10.04
CA PHE A 236 -7.63 12.32 10.25
C PHE A 236 -7.98 11.68 8.91
N TYR A 237 -7.36 10.56 8.61
CA TYR A 237 -7.82 9.65 7.57
C TYR A 237 -8.77 8.64 8.22
N MET A 238 -9.93 8.45 7.63
CA MET A 238 -10.95 7.56 8.17
C MET A 238 -11.54 6.67 7.08
N GLU A 239 -11.79 5.41 7.43
CA GLU A 239 -12.54 4.46 6.61
C GLU A 239 -13.82 4.07 7.32
N ILE A 240 -14.92 4.24 6.60
CA ILE A 240 -16.30 4.05 7.05
C ILE A 240 -16.86 2.82 6.35
N GLU A 241 -17.34 1.84 7.08
CA GLU A 241 -17.97 0.65 6.54
C GLU A 241 -19.42 0.93 6.15
N SER A 242 -19.59 1.76 5.14
CA SER A 242 -20.89 2.18 4.59
C SER A 242 -20.70 2.86 3.23
N ARG A 243 -21.81 3.21 2.59
CA ARG A 243 -21.85 3.96 1.34
C ARG A 243 -22.73 5.20 1.46
N PRO A 244 -22.46 6.26 0.66
CA PRO A 244 -23.18 7.54 0.75
C PRO A 244 -24.71 7.47 0.52
N ALA A 245 -25.18 6.47 -0.24
CA ALA A 245 -26.61 6.32 -0.53
C ALA A 245 -27.46 5.91 0.67
N ARG A 246 -26.85 5.42 1.78
CA ARG A 246 -27.58 4.99 2.99
C ARG A 246 -27.90 6.20 3.87
N SER A 247 -29.15 6.30 4.34
CA SER A 247 -29.60 7.40 5.23
C SER A 247 -28.77 7.49 6.52
N ALA A 248 -28.43 6.35 7.12
CA ALA A 248 -27.55 6.28 8.29
C ALA A 248 -26.18 6.94 8.01
N PHE A 249 -25.60 6.71 6.83
CA PHE A 249 -24.35 7.37 6.42
C PHE A 249 -24.53 8.89 6.33
N GLN A 250 -25.60 9.37 5.69
CA GLN A 250 -25.85 10.80 5.53
C GLN A 250 -25.98 11.48 6.89
N ASN A 251 -26.75 10.90 7.81
CA ASN A 251 -26.92 11.45 9.16
C ASN A 251 -25.56 11.56 9.89
N ALA A 252 -24.78 10.48 9.90
CA ALA A 252 -23.48 10.45 10.56
C ALA A 252 -22.49 11.42 9.91
N PHE A 253 -22.54 11.54 8.58
CA PHE A 253 -21.65 12.39 7.83
C PHE A 253 -21.97 13.87 7.97
N ASP A 254 -23.24 14.23 8.15
CA ASP A 254 -23.66 15.59 8.45
C ASP A 254 -23.22 16.05 9.85
N GLU A 255 -23.21 15.15 10.84
CA GLU A 255 -22.63 15.43 12.16
C GLU A 255 -21.10 15.64 12.05
N LEU A 256 -20.40 14.76 11.32
CA LEU A 256 -18.97 14.94 11.05
C LEU A 256 -18.69 16.31 10.39
N ARG A 257 -19.47 16.66 9.37
CA ARG A 257 -19.34 17.93 8.65
C ARG A 257 -19.54 19.14 9.54
N PHE A 258 -20.46 19.07 10.49
CA PHE A 258 -20.71 20.15 11.44
C PHE A 258 -19.50 20.41 12.36
N PHE A 259 -18.77 19.36 12.78
CA PHE A 259 -17.60 19.49 13.66
C PHE A 259 -16.26 19.58 12.92
N ALA A 260 -16.26 19.47 11.59
CA ALA A 260 -15.07 19.60 10.76
C ALA A 260 -14.90 20.99 10.18
N ASP A 261 -13.64 21.46 10.09
CA ASP A 261 -13.24 22.65 9.31
C ASP A 261 -12.91 22.27 7.86
N GLU A 262 -12.46 21.05 7.67
CA GLU A 262 -12.02 20.51 6.37
C GLU A 262 -12.52 19.07 6.27
N LEU A 263 -13.09 18.71 5.12
CA LEU A 263 -13.61 17.36 4.86
C LEU A 263 -13.51 17.06 3.37
N HIS A 264 -12.73 16.04 3.03
CA HIS A 264 -12.53 15.55 1.67
C HIS A 264 -12.93 14.09 1.57
N MET A 265 -13.93 13.80 0.73
CA MET A 265 -14.25 12.43 0.34
C MET A 265 -13.19 11.95 -0.63
N LEU A 266 -12.56 10.83 -0.32
CA LEU A 266 -11.54 10.22 -1.17
C LEU A 266 -12.11 9.15 -2.11
N GLY A 267 -13.26 8.56 -1.77
CA GLY A 267 -13.93 7.58 -2.61
C GLY A 267 -14.73 6.55 -1.83
N THR A 268 -15.55 5.81 -2.57
CA THR A 268 -16.33 4.66 -2.06
C THR A 268 -16.10 3.47 -2.97
N TYR A 269 -15.77 2.32 -2.42
CA TYR A 269 -15.41 1.11 -3.18
C TYR A 269 -15.89 -0.15 -2.45
N ALA A 270 -15.99 -1.25 -3.18
CA ALA A 270 -16.31 -2.55 -2.60
C ALA A 270 -15.19 -3.00 -1.66
N ALA A 271 -15.57 -3.46 -0.47
CA ALA A 271 -14.61 -4.01 0.48
C ALA A 271 -13.99 -5.30 -0.08
N SER A 272 -12.67 -5.42 0.02
CA SER A 272 -11.99 -6.64 -0.40
C SER A 272 -12.43 -7.84 0.44
N PRO A 273 -12.64 -9.03 -0.15
CA PRO A 273 -12.90 -10.27 0.59
C PRO A 273 -11.80 -10.60 1.62
N PHE A 274 -10.60 -10.07 1.45
CA PHE A 274 -9.53 -10.24 2.41
C PHE A 274 -9.87 -9.71 3.81
N ARG A 275 -10.73 -8.68 3.92
CA ARG A 275 -11.20 -8.11 5.20
C ARG A 275 -12.07 -9.07 6.02
N GLU A 276 -12.59 -10.13 5.40
CA GLU A 276 -13.44 -11.13 6.05
C GLU A 276 -12.63 -12.27 6.66
N LYS A 277 -11.36 -12.40 6.30
CA LYS A 277 -10.49 -13.41 6.90
C LYS A 277 -10.33 -13.11 8.38
N LYS A 278 -10.96 -13.94 9.21
CA LYS A 278 -10.63 -13.99 10.64
C LYS A 278 -9.19 -14.50 10.74
N TYR A 279 -8.36 -13.73 11.41
CA TYR A 279 -7.06 -14.25 11.86
C TYR A 279 -7.38 -15.23 13.00
N ASP A 280 -7.25 -16.53 12.73
CA ASP A 280 -7.29 -17.58 13.75
C ASP A 280 -5.99 -17.58 14.55
#